data_cd19919c41d0074dcf719d8cea466424
#
_entry.id   cd19919c41d0074dcf719d8cea466424
#
_cell.length_a   1.000
_cell.length_b   1.000
_cell.length_c   1.000
_cell.angle_alpha   90.00
_cell.angle_beta   90.00
_cell.angle_gamma   90.00
#
_symmetry.space_group_name_H-M   'P 1'
#
loop_
_entity.id
_entity.type
_entity.pdbx_description
1 polymer ?
#
loop_
_entity_poly.entity_id
_entity_poly.type
_entity_poly.pdbx_seq_one_letter_code
_entity_poly.pdbx_strand_id
1 'polypeptide(L)'
;MHSIYAVLALALMPLVAAQPARAQNDPTIHMVTYIDVAPAAKDQAAALLKPLAEASRKDAGNLLFQILQRTAPAHQFVILATWKDQQSLDAHDAAAHNKQFRSQVEPHLIAPIDDRLCIPTFVAAQISREVLASLGDSSIYVVTHVDVPGNVRDKILPALEALAEQSRKEAGNLRFDVSYQKTRTNHFTVMENWKDQSANDTHELAAHTRAFRGVLTPITGALYDQRWYKAM
;
A
#
# COMPACT_ATOMS: atom_id res chain seq x y z
N MET A 1 10.48 5.99 69.50
CA MET A 1 10.26 6.81 68.30
C MET A 1 11.22 6.32 67.22
N HIS A 2 10.80 5.42 66.35
CA HIS A 2 11.60 4.94 65.24
C HIS A 2 10.91 5.35 63.93
N SER A 3 11.52 6.31 63.20
CA SER A 3 11.06 6.76 61.90
C SER A 3 11.54 5.78 60.83
N ILE A 4 10.60 5.18 60.10
CA ILE A 4 10.88 4.34 58.94
C ILE A 4 10.80 5.23 57.70
N TYR A 5 11.92 5.45 57.05
CA TYR A 5 11.97 6.10 55.74
C TYR A 5 11.70 5.04 54.65
N ALA A 6 10.59 5.16 53.98
CA ALA A 6 10.29 4.35 52.77
C ALA A 6 11.03 5.00 51.59
N VAL A 7 11.97 4.29 51.04
CA VAL A 7 12.64 4.66 49.77
C VAL A 7 11.77 4.16 48.61
N LEU A 8 11.16 5.10 47.89
CA LEU A 8 10.41 4.84 46.68
C LEU A 8 11.41 4.63 45.53
N ALA A 9 11.63 3.40 45.09
CA ALA A 9 12.43 3.08 43.92
C ALA A 9 11.63 3.35 42.66
N LEU A 10 11.94 4.43 41.95
CA LEU A 10 11.38 4.76 40.63
C LEU A 10 12.07 3.85 39.61
N ALA A 11 11.35 2.86 39.12
CA ALA A 11 11.82 1.99 38.04
C ALA A 11 11.81 2.78 36.69
N LEU A 12 13.01 3.16 36.25
CA LEU A 12 13.18 3.66 34.87
C LEU A 12 12.96 2.50 33.89
N MET A 13 11.79 2.48 33.22
CA MET A 13 11.61 1.65 32.05
C MET A 13 12.46 2.21 30.91
N PRO A 14 13.27 1.39 30.22
CA PRO A 14 13.99 1.84 29.05
C PRO A 14 12.99 2.18 27.95
N LEU A 15 13.05 3.41 27.46
CA LEU A 15 12.37 3.86 26.26
C LEU A 15 12.99 3.09 25.08
N VAL A 16 12.33 2.04 24.62
CA VAL A 16 12.71 1.37 23.37
C VAL A 16 12.42 2.35 22.25
N ALA A 17 13.45 3.04 21.80
CA ALA A 17 13.38 3.85 20.59
C ALA A 17 13.04 2.92 19.43
N ALA A 18 11.87 3.11 18.81
CA ALA A 18 11.51 2.44 17.58
C ALA A 18 12.55 2.83 16.51
N GLN A 19 13.34 1.86 16.09
CA GLN A 19 14.29 2.08 15.00
C GLN A 19 13.51 2.36 13.72
N PRO A 20 13.90 3.36 12.90
CA PRO A 20 13.30 3.56 11.59
C PRO A 20 13.51 2.30 10.75
N ALA A 21 12.43 1.81 10.14
CA ALA A 21 12.46 0.63 9.29
C ALA A 21 13.41 0.89 8.11
N ARG A 22 14.57 0.27 8.14
CA ARG A 22 15.58 0.34 7.07
C ARG A 22 15.15 -0.56 5.92
N ALA A 23 14.61 0.04 4.85
CA ALA A 23 14.31 -0.67 3.60
C ALA A 23 15.55 -1.02 2.75
N GLN A 24 16.77 -0.79 3.21
CA GLN A 24 17.98 -0.88 2.37
C GLN A 24 18.48 -2.30 2.04
N ASN A 25 17.92 -3.36 2.64
CA ASN A 25 18.28 -4.76 2.34
C ASN A 25 17.07 -5.70 2.35
N ASP A 26 15.86 -5.19 2.22
CA ASP A 26 14.66 -6.02 2.12
C ASP A 26 14.55 -6.50 0.66
N PRO A 27 14.67 -7.81 0.38
CA PRO A 27 14.53 -8.36 -0.96
C PRO A 27 13.07 -8.36 -1.45
N THR A 28 12.11 -7.97 -0.61
CA THR A 28 10.70 -8.00 -0.99
C THR A 28 10.40 -7.03 -2.13
N ILE A 29 9.47 -7.46 -2.97
CA ILE A 29 9.03 -6.71 -4.14
C ILE A 29 7.55 -6.44 -4.01
N HIS A 30 7.17 -5.19 -4.17
CA HIS A 30 5.78 -4.78 -4.26
C HIS A 30 5.37 -4.64 -5.73
N MET A 31 4.30 -5.32 -6.11
CA MET A 31 3.65 -5.13 -7.41
C MET A 31 2.33 -4.40 -7.22
N VAL A 32 2.13 -3.38 -8.04
CA VAL A 32 0.87 -2.66 -8.15
C VAL A 32 0.42 -2.78 -9.61
N THR A 33 -0.60 -3.59 -9.86
CA THR A 33 -1.10 -3.86 -11.20
C THR A 33 -2.47 -3.23 -11.39
N TYR A 34 -2.60 -2.28 -12.32
CA TYR A 34 -3.87 -1.65 -12.67
C TYR A 34 -4.52 -2.35 -13.85
N ILE A 35 -5.81 -2.60 -13.72
CA ILE A 35 -6.64 -3.27 -14.73
C ILE A 35 -7.87 -2.40 -14.94
N ASP A 36 -7.99 -1.87 -16.15
CA ASP A 36 -9.07 -0.98 -16.55
C ASP A 36 -9.87 -1.66 -17.67
N VAL A 37 -11.11 -2.05 -17.37
CA VAL A 37 -11.97 -2.79 -18.31
C VAL A 37 -13.12 -1.93 -18.77
N ALA A 38 -13.77 -2.34 -19.89
CA ALA A 38 -15.01 -1.71 -20.32
C ALA A 38 -16.06 -1.79 -19.18
N PRO A 39 -16.84 -0.73 -18.93
CA PRO A 39 -17.83 -0.72 -17.84
C PRO A 39 -18.78 -1.92 -17.88
N ALA A 40 -19.18 -2.36 -19.08
CA ALA A 40 -20.04 -3.53 -19.29
C ALA A 40 -19.36 -4.86 -18.94
N ALA A 41 -18.02 -4.91 -18.92
CA ALA A 41 -17.24 -6.11 -18.61
C ALA A 41 -16.82 -6.21 -17.14
N LYS A 42 -17.25 -5.28 -16.29
CA LYS A 42 -16.87 -5.20 -14.88
C LYS A 42 -17.06 -6.53 -14.13
N ASP A 43 -18.22 -7.14 -14.25
CA ASP A 43 -18.55 -8.37 -13.52
C ASP A 43 -17.82 -9.60 -14.09
N GLN A 44 -17.55 -9.62 -15.39
CA GLN A 44 -16.71 -10.64 -16.02
C GLN A 44 -15.26 -10.54 -15.54
N ALA A 45 -14.69 -9.33 -15.49
CA ALA A 45 -13.35 -9.12 -14.96
C ALA A 45 -13.26 -9.53 -13.47
N ALA A 46 -14.26 -9.17 -12.67
CA ALA A 46 -14.35 -9.59 -11.27
C ALA A 46 -14.38 -11.13 -11.13
N ALA A 47 -15.12 -11.82 -12.00
CA ALA A 47 -15.18 -13.28 -12.00
C ALA A 47 -13.83 -13.94 -12.39
N LEU A 48 -13.05 -13.32 -13.27
CA LEU A 48 -11.70 -13.77 -13.64
C LEU A 48 -10.66 -13.51 -12.56
N LEU A 49 -10.79 -12.40 -11.84
CA LEU A 49 -9.84 -11.99 -10.79
C LEU A 49 -9.87 -12.89 -9.54
N LYS A 50 -11.05 -13.42 -9.18
CA LYS A 50 -11.19 -14.29 -7.99
C LYS A 50 -10.32 -15.56 -8.07
N PRO A 51 -10.42 -16.41 -9.08
CA PRO A 51 -9.57 -17.60 -9.19
C PRO A 51 -8.08 -17.24 -9.34
N LEU A 52 -7.74 -16.12 -9.99
CA LEU A 52 -6.37 -15.63 -10.02
C LEU A 52 -5.86 -15.41 -8.59
N ALA A 53 -6.61 -14.70 -7.74
CA ALA A 53 -6.18 -14.43 -6.36
C ALA A 53 -6.01 -15.72 -5.56
N GLU A 54 -6.91 -16.68 -5.69
CA GLU A 54 -6.84 -17.97 -5.00
C GLU A 54 -5.62 -18.79 -5.40
N ALA A 55 -5.25 -18.77 -6.68
CA ALA A 55 -4.06 -19.44 -7.19
C ALA A 55 -2.79 -18.70 -6.77
N SER A 56 -2.72 -17.39 -7.00
CA SER A 56 -1.53 -16.59 -6.71
C SER A 56 -1.14 -16.57 -5.24
N ARG A 57 -2.12 -16.64 -4.33
CA ARG A 57 -1.85 -16.77 -2.89
C ARG A 57 -1.17 -18.07 -2.49
N LYS A 58 -1.18 -19.09 -3.36
CA LYS A 58 -0.52 -20.38 -3.17
C LYS A 58 0.86 -20.45 -3.81
N ASP A 59 1.21 -19.47 -4.63
CA ASP A 59 2.51 -19.43 -5.28
C ASP A 59 3.63 -19.29 -4.24
N ALA A 60 4.73 -19.98 -4.50
CA ALA A 60 5.89 -19.95 -3.64
C ALA A 60 6.46 -18.51 -3.56
N GLY A 61 6.67 -18.02 -2.34
CA GLY A 61 7.18 -16.67 -2.09
C GLY A 61 6.15 -15.56 -2.23
N ASN A 62 4.86 -15.86 -2.46
CA ASN A 62 3.81 -14.88 -2.31
C ASN A 62 3.60 -14.53 -0.84
N LEU A 63 3.78 -13.28 -0.47
CA LEU A 63 3.55 -12.76 0.89
C LEU A 63 2.19 -12.10 1.02
N LEU A 64 1.72 -11.46 -0.07
CA LEU A 64 0.43 -10.80 -0.16
C LEU A 64 -0.08 -10.85 -1.60
N PHE A 65 -1.37 -11.10 -1.78
CA PHE A 65 -2.07 -10.93 -3.05
C PHE A 65 -3.50 -10.46 -2.78
N GLN A 66 -3.74 -9.18 -2.97
CA GLN A 66 -5.03 -8.53 -2.77
C GLN A 66 -5.56 -8.00 -4.09
N ILE A 67 -6.85 -8.23 -4.33
CA ILE A 67 -7.58 -7.59 -5.41
C ILE A 67 -8.53 -6.58 -4.80
N LEU A 68 -8.45 -5.37 -5.31
CA LEU A 68 -9.29 -4.27 -4.89
C LEU A 68 -10.06 -3.72 -6.09
N GLN A 69 -11.33 -3.43 -5.89
CA GLN A 69 -12.16 -2.75 -6.87
C GLN A 69 -12.28 -1.27 -6.52
N ARG A 70 -12.07 -0.39 -7.50
CA ARG A 70 -12.22 1.04 -7.31
C ARG A 70 -13.67 1.39 -7.00
N THR A 71 -13.88 2.28 -6.03
CA THR A 71 -15.24 2.67 -5.62
C THR A 71 -15.94 3.50 -6.69
N ALA A 72 -15.18 4.35 -7.39
CA ALA A 72 -15.65 5.12 -8.53
C ALA A 72 -14.48 5.49 -9.46
N PRO A 73 -14.47 5.06 -10.72
CA PRO A 73 -15.42 4.16 -11.39
C PRO A 73 -15.17 2.67 -11.06
N ALA A 74 -16.25 1.90 -10.89
CA ALA A 74 -16.18 0.51 -10.42
C ALA A 74 -15.68 -0.53 -11.45
N HIS A 75 -15.33 -0.13 -12.66
CA HIS A 75 -14.74 -0.98 -13.69
C HIS A 75 -13.20 -0.95 -13.69
N GLN A 76 -12.62 -0.31 -12.68
CA GLN A 76 -11.18 -0.28 -12.45
C GLN A 76 -10.83 -1.14 -11.26
N PHE A 77 -9.79 -1.96 -11.43
CA PHE A 77 -9.28 -2.84 -10.39
C PHE A 77 -7.80 -2.56 -10.17
N VAL A 78 -7.33 -2.85 -8.97
CA VAL A 78 -5.91 -2.88 -8.67
C VAL A 78 -5.55 -4.18 -7.93
N ILE A 79 -4.46 -4.79 -8.32
CA ILE A 79 -3.85 -5.89 -7.59
C ILE A 79 -2.66 -5.30 -6.80
N LEU A 80 -2.69 -5.52 -5.49
CA LEU A 80 -1.56 -5.25 -4.61
C LEU A 80 -0.94 -6.58 -4.23
N ALA A 81 0.27 -6.84 -4.71
CA ALA A 81 0.99 -8.06 -4.39
C ALA A 81 2.35 -7.74 -3.76
N THR A 82 2.76 -8.59 -2.82
CA THR A 82 4.10 -8.57 -2.24
C THR A 82 4.72 -9.94 -2.42
N TRP A 83 5.92 -9.95 -2.97
CA TRP A 83 6.70 -11.15 -3.23
C TRP A 83 7.99 -11.13 -2.41
N LYS A 84 8.40 -12.30 -1.97
CA LYS A 84 9.63 -12.49 -1.19
C LYS A 84 10.87 -11.94 -1.90
N ASP A 85 10.93 -12.13 -3.21
CA ASP A 85 12.06 -11.76 -4.06
C ASP A 85 11.66 -11.73 -5.54
N GLN A 86 12.59 -11.31 -6.41
CA GLN A 86 12.38 -11.26 -7.85
C GLN A 86 12.10 -12.64 -8.45
N GLN A 87 12.77 -13.69 -7.97
CA GLN A 87 12.58 -15.05 -8.48
C GLN A 87 11.13 -15.54 -8.25
N SER A 88 10.55 -15.22 -7.10
CA SER A 88 9.16 -15.55 -6.78
C SER A 88 8.17 -14.81 -7.69
N LEU A 89 8.43 -13.54 -7.99
CA LEU A 89 7.64 -12.76 -8.94
C LEU A 89 7.77 -13.34 -10.36
N ASP A 90 8.98 -13.64 -10.83
CA ASP A 90 9.22 -14.19 -12.16
C ASP A 90 8.52 -15.56 -12.34
N ALA A 91 8.51 -16.38 -11.28
CA ALA A 91 7.79 -17.66 -11.27
C ALA A 91 6.27 -17.47 -11.38
N HIS A 92 5.71 -16.48 -10.66
CA HIS A 92 4.30 -16.12 -10.79
C HIS A 92 3.96 -15.63 -12.20
N ASP A 93 4.79 -14.75 -12.78
CA ASP A 93 4.56 -14.23 -14.12
C ASP A 93 4.58 -15.35 -15.18
N ALA A 94 5.38 -16.39 -14.97
CA ALA A 94 5.43 -17.57 -15.83
C ALA A 94 4.31 -18.59 -15.56
N ALA A 95 3.60 -18.48 -14.44
CA ALA A 95 2.61 -19.45 -14.02
C ALA A 95 1.39 -19.52 -14.97
N ALA A 96 0.84 -20.72 -15.12
CA ALA A 96 -0.28 -20.97 -16.02
C ALA A 96 -1.53 -20.12 -15.68
N HIS A 97 -1.85 -19.99 -14.38
CA HIS A 97 -3.01 -19.23 -13.93
C HIS A 97 -2.90 -17.73 -14.24
N ASN A 98 -1.69 -17.14 -14.15
CA ASN A 98 -1.47 -15.73 -14.50
C ASN A 98 -1.57 -15.51 -16.01
N LYS A 99 -0.95 -16.38 -16.83
CA LYS A 99 -1.08 -16.34 -18.29
C LYS A 99 -2.53 -16.51 -18.76
N GLN A 100 -3.23 -17.45 -18.16
CA GLN A 100 -4.65 -17.67 -18.46
C GLN A 100 -5.50 -16.44 -18.14
N PHE A 101 -5.31 -15.86 -16.95
CA PHE A 101 -6.01 -14.63 -16.57
C PHE A 101 -5.76 -13.51 -17.57
N ARG A 102 -4.49 -13.24 -17.89
CA ARG A 102 -4.12 -12.16 -18.82
C ARG A 102 -4.76 -12.36 -20.21
N SER A 103 -4.73 -13.58 -20.73
CA SER A 103 -5.39 -13.91 -22.01
C SER A 103 -6.91 -13.75 -21.95
N GLN A 104 -7.54 -14.12 -20.84
CA GLN A 104 -9.00 -14.04 -20.70
C GLN A 104 -9.51 -12.61 -20.44
N VAL A 105 -8.72 -11.78 -19.77
CA VAL A 105 -9.13 -10.39 -19.49
C VAL A 105 -8.85 -9.45 -20.67
N GLU A 106 -7.88 -9.78 -21.52
CA GLU A 106 -7.44 -8.94 -22.64
C GLU A 106 -8.58 -8.40 -23.52
N PRO A 107 -9.58 -9.20 -23.95
CA PRO A 107 -10.69 -8.70 -24.76
C PRO A 107 -11.59 -7.68 -24.06
N HIS A 108 -11.47 -7.56 -22.77
CA HIS A 108 -12.29 -6.67 -21.93
C HIS A 108 -11.59 -5.36 -21.57
N LEU A 109 -10.30 -5.25 -21.83
CA LEU A 109 -9.49 -4.10 -21.46
C LEU A 109 -9.82 -2.87 -22.31
N ILE A 110 -9.84 -1.70 -21.69
CA ILE A 110 -9.89 -0.39 -22.38
C ILE A 110 -8.51 0.30 -22.38
N ALA A 111 -7.58 -0.21 -21.60
CA ALA A 111 -6.18 0.19 -21.59
C ALA A 111 -5.30 -1.04 -21.34
N PRO A 112 -4.03 -1.07 -21.77
CA PRO A 112 -3.11 -2.13 -21.40
C PRO A 112 -3.01 -2.29 -19.88
N ILE A 113 -2.82 -3.51 -19.39
CA ILE A 113 -2.53 -3.75 -17.97
C ILE A 113 -1.25 -2.97 -17.61
N ASP A 114 -1.33 -2.18 -16.54
CA ASP A 114 -0.21 -1.35 -16.07
C ASP A 114 0.42 -2.02 -14.83
N ASP A 115 1.51 -2.74 -15.07
CA ASP A 115 2.30 -3.42 -14.04
C ASP A 115 3.42 -2.50 -13.53
N ARG A 116 3.35 -2.17 -12.24
CA ARG A 116 4.33 -1.30 -11.58
C ARG A 116 5.10 -2.06 -10.52
N LEU A 117 6.34 -2.39 -10.82
CA LEU A 117 7.26 -2.94 -9.85
C LEU A 117 7.75 -1.82 -8.94
N CYS A 118 7.45 -1.92 -7.67
CA CYS A 118 7.73 -0.92 -6.65
C CYS A 118 8.73 -1.43 -5.62
N ILE A 119 9.63 -0.55 -5.21
CA ILE A 119 10.62 -0.79 -4.17
C ILE A 119 10.10 -0.19 -2.85
N PRO A 120 9.96 -0.98 -1.79
CA PRO A 120 9.58 -0.49 -0.48
C PRO A 120 10.53 0.58 0.03
N THR A 121 9.99 1.65 0.62
CA THR A 121 10.79 2.76 1.17
C THR A 121 10.47 2.97 2.64
N PHE A 122 9.21 3.21 2.95
CA PHE A 122 8.70 3.36 4.30
C PHE A 122 7.54 2.38 4.48
N VAL A 123 7.84 1.15 4.88
CA VAL A 123 6.83 0.11 5.10
C VAL A 123 6.73 -0.22 6.59
N ALA A 124 5.50 -0.44 7.05
CA ALA A 124 5.25 -1.00 8.37
C ALA A 124 5.64 -2.49 8.39
N ALA A 125 5.68 -3.07 9.59
CA ALA A 125 5.68 -4.53 9.70
C ALA A 125 4.51 -5.07 8.86
N GLN A 126 4.79 -6.09 8.02
CA GLN A 126 3.81 -6.60 7.08
C GLN A 126 2.52 -6.99 7.79
N ILE A 127 1.40 -6.50 7.30
CA ILE A 127 0.08 -6.97 7.72
C ILE A 127 -0.02 -8.45 7.31
N SER A 128 -0.29 -9.31 8.29
CA SER A 128 -0.46 -10.72 7.98
C SER A 128 -1.72 -10.96 7.13
N ARG A 129 -1.72 -12.04 6.36
CA ARG A 129 -2.89 -12.43 5.55
C ARG A 129 -4.13 -12.63 6.42
N GLU A 130 -3.95 -13.13 7.65
CA GLU A 130 -5.01 -13.36 8.61
C GLU A 130 -5.66 -12.06 9.04
N VAL A 131 -4.87 -11.02 9.30
CA VAL A 131 -5.39 -9.68 9.62
C VAL A 131 -6.15 -9.13 8.43
N LEU A 132 -5.60 -9.21 7.21
CA LEU A 132 -6.31 -8.74 6.01
C LEU A 132 -7.61 -9.51 5.75
N ALA A 133 -7.62 -10.83 5.98
CA ALA A 133 -8.83 -11.64 5.85
C ALA A 133 -9.88 -11.35 6.92
N SER A 134 -9.49 -10.81 8.07
CA SER A 134 -10.40 -10.42 9.16
C SER A 134 -11.00 -9.02 8.97
N LEU A 135 -10.49 -8.25 8.00
CA LEU A 135 -11.03 -6.92 7.71
C LEU A 135 -12.42 -7.06 7.07
N GLY A 136 -13.41 -6.46 7.71
CA GLY A 136 -14.79 -6.46 7.22
C GLY A 136 -14.98 -5.56 5.99
N ASP A 137 -16.18 -5.62 5.43
CA ASP A 137 -16.60 -4.84 4.24
C ASP A 137 -16.52 -3.32 4.43
N SER A 138 -16.40 -2.85 5.69
CA SER A 138 -16.26 -1.43 6.03
C SER A 138 -14.86 -0.89 5.73
N SER A 139 -13.84 -1.75 5.58
CA SER A 139 -12.46 -1.31 5.35
C SER A 139 -12.30 -0.53 4.06
N ILE A 140 -11.56 0.57 4.14
CA ILE A 140 -11.24 1.44 3.02
C ILE A 140 -9.78 1.26 2.65
N TYR A 141 -9.52 1.06 1.37
CA TYR A 141 -8.18 1.04 0.81
C TYR A 141 -7.97 2.29 -0.03
N VAL A 142 -6.82 2.93 0.15
CA VAL A 142 -6.43 4.09 -0.65
C VAL A 142 -5.10 3.80 -1.29
N VAL A 143 -5.01 4.04 -2.60
CA VAL A 143 -3.76 3.99 -3.34
C VAL A 143 -3.53 5.38 -3.91
N THR A 144 -2.47 6.03 -3.45
CA THR A 144 -2.12 7.40 -3.85
C THR A 144 -0.83 7.40 -4.65
N HIS A 145 -0.86 8.00 -5.82
CA HIS A 145 0.34 8.29 -6.59
C HIS A 145 0.84 9.69 -6.28
N VAL A 146 2.11 9.76 -5.86
CA VAL A 146 2.83 11.02 -5.69
C VAL A 146 3.94 11.05 -6.72
N ASP A 147 3.76 11.81 -7.78
CA ASP A 147 4.77 11.99 -8.84
C ASP A 147 5.34 13.40 -8.72
N VAL A 148 6.66 13.50 -8.68
CA VAL A 148 7.34 14.80 -8.56
C VAL A 148 8.47 14.90 -9.58
N PRO A 149 8.91 16.08 -9.98
CA PRO A 149 10.12 16.24 -10.79
C PRO A 149 11.33 15.58 -10.12
N GLY A 150 12.18 14.89 -10.89
CA GLY A 150 13.28 14.09 -10.35
C GLY A 150 14.26 14.87 -9.48
N ASN A 151 14.46 16.15 -9.77
CA ASN A 151 15.36 17.05 -9.02
C ASN A 151 14.84 17.45 -7.62
N VAL A 152 13.58 17.16 -7.31
CA VAL A 152 12.99 17.42 -5.97
C VAL A 152 12.70 16.13 -5.19
N ARG A 153 12.95 14.97 -5.78
CA ARG A 153 12.69 13.66 -5.16
C ARG A 153 13.22 13.57 -3.72
N ASP A 154 14.49 13.89 -3.53
CA ASP A 154 15.15 13.74 -2.21
C ASP A 154 14.66 14.78 -1.18
N LYS A 155 14.05 15.86 -1.64
CA LYS A 155 13.40 16.85 -0.76
C LYS A 155 12.02 16.36 -0.26
N ILE A 156 11.36 15.50 -1.03
CA ILE A 156 10.04 14.95 -0.67
C ILE A 156 10.15 13.76 0.28
N LEU A 157 11.24 12.99 0.23
CA LEU A 157 11.41 11.80 1.05
C LEU A 157 11.19 12.02 2.55
N PRO A 158 11.79 13.04 3.20
CA PRO A 158 11.54 13.28 4.63
C PRO A 158 10.08 13.62 4.95
N ALA A 159 9.38 14.29 4.04
CA ALA A 159 7.97 14.61 4.21
C ALA A 159 7.07 13.38 4.06
N LEU A 160 7.40 12.46 3.14
CA LEU A 160 6.73 11.16 3.00
C LEU A 160 6.97 10.26 4.22
N GLU A 161 8.19 10.25 4.75
CA GLU A 161 8.52 9.50 5.96
C GLU A 161 7.71 10.01 7.16
N ALA A 162 7.70 11.32 7.38
CA ALA A 162 6.93 11.94 8.46
C ALA A 162 5.43 11.67 8.31
N LEU A 163 4.89 11.75 7.09
CA LEU A 163 3.50 11.38 6.79
C LEU A 163 3.25 9.93 7.21
N ALA A 164 4.07 8.98 6.75
CA ALA A 164 3.91 7.56 7.06
C ALA A 164 3.97 7.27 8.55
N GLU A 165 4.93 7.86 9.27
CA GLU A 165 5.08 7.67 10.71
C GLU A 165 3.89 8.19 11.52
N GLN A 166 3.36 9.36 11.16
CA GLN A 166 2.21 9.94 11.87
C GLN A 166 0.92 9.20 11.53
N SER A 167 0.71 8.86 10.27
CA SER A 167 -0.49 8.13 9.83
C SER A 167 -0.62 6.76 10.51
N ARG A 168 0.50 6.06 10.73
CA ARG A 168 0.50 4.77 11.45
C ARG A 168 0.09 4.88 12.92
N LYS A 169 0.14 6.06 13.52
CA LYS A 169 -0.28 6.31 14.90
C LYS A 169 -1.76 6.65 15.01
N GLU A 170 -2.43 6.89 13.88
CA GLU A 170 -3.84 7.25 13.89
C GLU A 170 -4.73 6.07 14.25
N ALA A 171 -5.78 6.35 15.03
CA ALA A 171 -6.78 5.36 15.39
C ALA A 171 -7.53 4.87 14.14
N GLY A 172 -7.44 3.56 13.88
CA GLY A 172 -8.07 2.95 12.71
C GLY A 172 -7.17 2.87 11.47
N ASN A 173 -5.91 3.33 11.54
CA ASN A 173 -4.91 2.96 10.56
C ASN A 173 -4.56 1.48 10.68
N LEU A 174 -4.63 0.74 9.58
CA LEU A 174 -4.29 -0.66 9.50
C LEU A 174 -3.04 -0.90 8.65
N ARG A 175 -2.80 0.01 7.69
CA ARG A 175 -1.62 0.00 6.83
C ARG A 175 -1.34 1.40 6.33
N PHE A 176 -0.05 1.77 6.30
CA PHE A 176 0.42 2.96 5.61
C PHE A 176 1.84 2.69 5.11
N ASP A 177 1.96 2.31 3.84
CA ASP A 177 3.22 1.96 3.22
C ASP A 177 3.54 2.90 2.08
N VAL A 178 4.81 3.24 1.94
CA VAL A 178 5.33 4.05 0.84
C VAL A 178 6.36 3.24 0.07
N SER A 179 6.19 3.20 -1.23
CA SER A 179 7.13 2.58 -2.18
C SER A 179 7.41 3.55 -3.32
N TYR A 180 8.50 3.38 -4.06
CA TYR A 180 8.71 4.08 -5.32
C TYR A 180 8.78 3.10 -6.48
N GLN A 181 8.35 3.52 -7.67
CA GLN A 181 8.41 2.70 -8.87
C GLN A 181 9.89 2.49 -9.30
N LYS A 182 10.30 1.23 -9.50
CA LYS A 182 11.71 0.86 -9.80
C LYS A 182 12.27 1.60 -11.01
N THR A 183 11.46 1.78 -12.05
CA THR A 183 11.84 2.45 -13.30
C THR A 183 11.69 3.98 -13.27
N ARG A 184 10.95 4.51 -12.26
CA ARG A 184 10.66 5.93 -12.09
C ARG A 184 10.79 6.28 -10.60
N THR A 185 12.00 6.48 -10.13
CA THR A 185 12.30 6.62 -8.69
C THR A 185 11.69 7.87 -8.04
N ASN A 186 11.21 8.81 -8.83
CA ASN A 186 10.47 10.01 -8.42
C ASN A 186 8.93 9.81 -8.42
N HIS A 187 8.46 8.63 -8.75
CA HIS A 187 7.05 8.24 -8.70
C HIS A 187 6.83 7.32 -7.50
N PHE A 188 6.18 7.85 -6.47
CA PHE A 188 5.86 7.14 -5.25
C PHE A 188 4.43 6.59 -5.30
N THR A 189 4.24 5.44 -4.65
CA THR A 189 2.93 4.87 -4.38
C THR A 189 2.76 4.73 -2.89
N VAL A 190 1.74 5.38 -2.35
CA VAL A 190 1.31 5.24 -0.96
C VAL A 190 0.14 4.26 -0.94
N MET A 191 0.24 3.23 -0.13
CA MET A 191 -0.78 2.21 0.05
C MET A 191 -1.31 2.29 1.47
N GLU A 192 -2.58 2.62 1.60
CA GLU A 192 -3.24 2.83 2.88
C GLU A 192 -4.39 1.83 3.05
N ASN A 193 -4.59 1.40 4.28
CA ASN A 193 -5.79 0.68 4.67
C ASN A 193 -6.32 1.25 5.99
N TRP A 194 -7.59 1.59 6.00
CA TRP A 194 -8.30 2.16 7.12
C TRP A 194 -9.45 1.25 7.54
N LYS A 195 -9.71 1.14 8.83
CA LYS A 195 -10.78 0.28 9.38
C LYS A 195 -12.17 0.62 8.84
N ASP A 196 -12.41 1.90 8.53
CA ASP A 196 -13.68 2.43 8.02
C ASP A 196 -13.50 3.81 7.37
N GLN A 197 -14.57 4.33 6.77
CA GLN A 197 -14.60 5.65 6.14
C GLN A 197 -14.30 6.78 7.14
N SER A 198 -14.81 6.70 8.37
CA SER A 198 -14.61 7.74 9.38
C SER A 198 -13.13 7.88 9.77
N ALA A 199 -12.39 6.76 9.84
CA ALA A 199 -10.96 6.78 10.08
C ALA A 199 -10.20 7.41 8.92
N ASN A 200 -10.57 7.08 7.67
CA ASN A 200 -10.01 7.71 6.48
C ASN A 200 -10.33 9.22 6.43
N ASP A 201 -11.57 9.63 6.70
CA ASP A 201 -11.95 11.05 6.71
C ASP A 201 -11.18 11.84 7.77
N THR A 202 -10.91 11.23 8.93
CA THR A 202 -10.08 11.83 9.99
C THR A 202 -8.65 12.05 9.51
N HIS A 203 -8.06 11.03 8.84
CA HIS A 203 -6.73 11.12 8.23
C HIS A 203 -6.65 12.22 7.18
N GLU A 204 -7.65 12.32 6.31
CA GLU A 204 -7.70 13.35 5.25
C GLU A 204 -7.63 14.78 5.82
N LEU A 205 -8.15 14.98 7.03
CA LEU A 205 -8.17 16.25 7.74
C LEU A 205 -7.04 16.41 8.77
N ALA A 206 -6.19 15.41 8.94
CA ALA A 206 -5.10 15.43 9.92
C ALA A 206 -4.06 16.51 9.58
N ALA A 207 -3.43 17.07 10.60
CA ALA A 207 -2.44 18.14 10.44
C ALA A 207 -1.23 17.70 9.60
N HIS A 208 -0.75 16.46 9.80
CA HIS A 208 0.39 15.91 9.05
C HIS A 208 0.04 15.63 7.58
N THR A 209 -1.21 15.23 7.27
CA THR A 209 -1.68 15.06 5.88
C THR A 209 -1.74 16.40 5.15
N ARG A 210 -2.29 17.42 5.81
CA ARG A 210 -2.29 18.79 5.25
C ARG A 210 -0.88 19.36 5.10
N ALA A 211 0.00 19.11 6.07
CA ALA A 211 1.39 19.53 5.99
C ALA A 211 2.10 18.90 4.79
N PHE A 212 1.94 17.60 4.55
CA PHE A 212 2.49 16.92 3.39
C PHE A 212 1.97 17.50 2.07
N ARG A 213 0.66 17.69 1.94
CA ARG A 213 0.06 18.32 0.75
C ARG A 213 0.59 19.75 0.53
N GLY A 214 0.82 20.48 1.62
CA GLY A 214 1.44 21.82 1.58
C GLY A 214 2.87 21.81 1.06
N VAL A 215 3.62 20.72 1.25
CA VAL A 215 4.97 20.55 0.65
C VAL A 215 4.88 20.32 -0.85
N LEU A 216 3.84 19.62 -1.34
CA LEU A 216 3.65 19.36 -2.78
C LEU A 216 3.13 20.58 -3.55
N THR A 217 2.27 21.37 -2.95
CA THR A 217 1.55 22.49 -3.61
C THR A 217 2.46 23.44 -4.40
N PRO A 218 3.64 23.89 -3.91
CA PRO A 218 4.51 24.79 -4.64
C PRO A 218 5.36 24.11 -5.73
N ILE A 219 5.30 22.78 -5.85
CA ILE A 219 6.13 22.03 -6.81
C ILE A 219 5.40 21.95 -8.14
N THR A 220 5.85 22.71 -9.12
CA THR A 220 5.30 22.66 -10.48
C THR A 220 5.46 21.27 -11.08
N GLY A 221 4.36 20.69 -11.55
CA GLY A 221 4.31 19.34 -12.12
C GLY A 221 4.23 18.22 -11.09
N ALA A 222 4.08 18.52 -9.79
CA ALA A 222 3.76 17.52 -8.81
C ALA A 222 2.32 16.99 -9.01
N LEU A 223 2.16 15.68 -8.92
CA LEU A 223 0.87 15.00 -8.95
C LEU A 223 0.59 14.36 -7.58
N TYR A 224 -0.64 14.48 -7.14
CA TYR A 224 -1.19 13.76 -5.99
C TYR A 224 -2.52 13.14 -6.43
N ASP A 225 -2.47 11.89 -6.94
CA ASP A 225 -3.62 11.17 -7.48
C ASP A 225 -4.05 10.08 -6.50
N GLN A 226 -5.08 10.37 -5.76
CA GLN A 226 -5.63 9.53 -4.71
C GLN A 226 -6.85 8.76 -5.20
N ARG A 227 -6.89 7.45 -4.95
CA ARG A 227 -7.92 6.54 -5.44
C ARG A 227 -8.39 5.63 -4.33
N TRP A 228 -9.71 5.50 -4.16
CA TRP A 228 -10.36 4.70 -3.13
C TRP A 228 -10.85 3.38 -3.70
N TYR A 229 -10.67 2.32 -2.90
CA TYR A 229 -11.00 0.96 -3.27
C TYR A 229 -11.66 0.21 -2.12
N LYS A 230 -12.32 -0.90 -2.47
CA LYS A 230 -12.79 -1.94 -1.55
C LYS A 230 -12.17 -3.28 -1.93
N ALA A 231 -11.96 -4.13 -0.94
CA ALA A 231 -11.54 -5.51 -1.18
C ALA A 231 -12.63 -6.30 -1.91
N MET A 232 -12.22 -7.27 -2.71
CA MET A 232 -13.10 -8.21 -3.42
C MET A 232 -13.09 -9.58 -2.77
#